data_9043f0e4ab26694f92850650737f56bb
#
_entry.id   9043f0e4ab26694f92850650737f56bb
#
_cell.length_a   1.000
_cell.length_b   1.000
_cell.length_c   1.000
_cell.angle_alpha   90.00
_cell.angle_beta   90.00
_cell.angle_gamma   90.00
#
_symmetry.space_group_name_H-M   'P 1'
#
loop_
_entity.id
_entity.type
_entity.pdbx_description
1 polymer ?
#
loop_
_entity_poly.entity_id
_entity_poly.type
_entity_poly.pdbx_seq_one_letter_code
_entity_poly.pdbx_strand_id
1 'polypeptide(L)'
;MLVAATFSINHFAVAKEPQVPNTGFAGCATKVLEKYPGYLLSVEAEGNNKGEFFYEFDVFMKDRSNSKNSKEMEVECNPKTVELMDAEEEVNITDERFKKLSKISRNQAEKIASGNIAGKIVDREYAIEDGKPVYEFDIYNGKTKKEIEIEIDGITGKVLEKEFEYFEVGVDS
;
A
#
# COMPACT_ATOMS: atom_id res chain seq x y z
N MET A 1 25.05 -42.52 53.57
CA MET A 1 23.79 -41.76 53.62
C MET A 1 23.79 -40.80 52.42
N LEU A 2 23.13 -41.18 51.33
CA LEU A 2 23.11 -40.36 50.11
C LEU A 2 21.89 -39.47 50.19
N VAL A 3 22.11 -38.16 50.15
CA VAL A 3 21.00 -37.19 50.06
C VAL A 3 20.75 -36.92 48.57
N ALA A 4 19.62 -37.40 48.09
CA ALA A 4 19.18 -37.07 46.70
C ALA A 4 18.55 -35.67 46.73
N ALA A 5 19.17 -34.72 46.05
CA ALA A 5 18.59 -33.43 45.81
C ALA A 5 17.63 -33.52 44.63
N THR A 6 16.33 -33.36 44.89
CA THR A 6 15.28 -33.24 43.89
C THR A 6 15.29 -31.85 43.30
N PHE A 7 15.74 -31.69 42.06
CA PHE A 7 15.58 -30.45 41.30
C PHE A 7 14.13 -30.37 40.82
N SER A 8 13.37 -29.43 41.39
CA SER A 8 12.05 -29.06 40.85
C SER A 8 12.25 -28.19 39.61
N ILE A 9 11.92 -28.73 38.45
CA ILE A 9 11.86 -27.94 37.22
C ILE A 9 10.58 -27.07 37.29
N ASN A 10 10.75 -25.79 37.58
CA ASN A 10 9.64 -24.84 37.45
C ASN A 10 9.29 -24.72 35.97
N HIS A 11 8.20 -25.29 35.54
CA HIS A 11 7.61 -25.00 34.25
C HIS A 11 7.06 -23.58 34.29
N PHE A 12 7.78 -22.66 33.69
CA PHE A 12 7.21 -21.34 33.39
C PHE A 12 6.04 -21.56 32.43
N ALA A 13 4.84 -21.26 32.87
CA ALA A 13 3.68 -21.20 32.00
C ALA A 13 3.98 -20.14 30.93
N VAL A 14 4.12 -20.56 29.70
CA VAL A 14 4.20 -19.63 28.56
C VAL A 14 2.87 -18.89 28.52
N ALA A 15 2.91 -17.58 28.73
CA ALA A 15 1.71 -16.76 28.59
C ALA A 15 1.11 -16.97 27.20
N LYS A 16 -0.21 -17.12 27.14
CA LYS A 16 -0.89 -17.26 25.85
C LYS A 16 -0.62 -15.97 25.07
N GLU A 17 -0.11 -16.10 23.87
CA GLU A 17 0.12 -14.97 22.98
C GLU A 17 -1.19 -14.18 22.82
N PRO A 18 -1.16 -12.84 22.95
CA PRO A 18 -2.35 -12.03 22.70
C PRO A 18 -2.81 -12.25 21.26
N GLN A 19 -4.11 -12.48 21.10
CA GLN A 19 -4.68 -12.62 19.76
C GLN A 19 -4.73 -11.26 19.08
N VAL A 20 -4.24 -11.17 17.85
CA VAL A 20 -4.40 -9.97 17.01
C VAL A 20 -5.89 -9.78 16.73
N PRO A 21 -6.45 -8.59 16.96
CA PRO A 21 -7.81 -8.31 16.54
C PRO A 21 -7.97 -8.54 15.05
N ASN A 22 -9.04 -9.19 14.63
CA ASN A 22 -9.36 -9.42 13.21
C ASN A 22 -10.33 -8.36 12.66
N THR A 23 -10.24 -7.14 13.15
CA THR A 23 -11.03 -5.98 12.72
C THR A 23 -10.15 -4.73 12.72
N GLY A 24 -10.57 -3.71 11.99
CA GLY A 24 -9.86 -2.45 11.90
C GLY A 24 -8.46 -2.62 11.30
N PHE A 25 -7.57 -1.74 11.65
CA PHE A 25 -6.18 -1.73 11.18
C PHE A 25 -5.47 -3.09 11.35
N ALA A 26 -5.54 -3.67 12.55
CA ALA A 26 -4.85 -4.93 12.83
C ALA A 26 -5.40 -6.11 12.00
N GLY A 27 -6.71 -6.12 11.76
CA GLY A 27 -7.35 -7.10 10.87
C GLY A 27 -6.89 -6.93 9.42
N CYS A 28 -6.87 -5.70 8.92
CA CYS A 28 -6.38 -5.36 7.59
C CYS A 28 -4.91 -5.76 7.42
N ALA A 29 -4.02 -5.31 8.29
CA ALA A 29 -2.60 -5.64 8.23
C ALA A 29 -2.34 -7.16 8.23
N THR A 30 -3.08 -7.91 9.06
CA THR A 30 -2.98 -9.36 9.08
C THR A 30 -3.37 -9.96 7.72
N LYS A 31 -4.52 -9.54 7.18
CA LYS A 31 -5.04 -10.09 5.92
C LYS A 31 -4.17 -9.73 4.72
N VAL A 32 -3.65 -8.51 4.69
CA VAL A 32 -2.70 -8.06 3.66
C VAL A 32 -1.46 -8.94 3.68
N LEU A 33 -0.81 -9.09 4.85
CA LEU A 33 0.42 -9.87 4.97
C LEU A 33 0.22 -11.40 4.80
N GLU A 34 -0.98 -11.90 5.02
CA GLU A 34 -1.35 -13.29 4.66
C GLU A 34 -1.40 -13.48 3.15
N LYS A 35 -1.93 -12.51 2.40
CA LYS A 35 -2.06 -12.59 0.94
C LYS A 35 -0.77 -12.17 0.21
N TYR A 36 -0.10 -11.15 0.74
CA TYR A 36 1.14 -10.59 0.21
C TYR A 36 2.26 -10.69 1.26
N PRO A 37 2.88 -11.86 1.44
CA PRO A 37 3.88 -12.07 2.49
C PRO A 37 5.16 -11.29 2.19
N GLY A 38 5.40 -10.24 2.95
CA GLY A 38 6.50 -9.30 2.74
C GLY A 38 6.85 -8.48 3.97
N TYR A 39 7.50 -7.35 3.71
CA TYR A 39 7.79 -6.32 4.70
C TYR A 39 6.83 -5.17 4.45
N LEU A 40 6.12 -4.77 5.47
CA LEU A 40 5.32 -3.56 5.42
C LEU A 40 6.27 -2.36 5.42
N LEU A 41 6.17 -1.50 4.41
CA LEU A 41 6.97 -0.28 4.25
C LEU A 41 6.26 0.91 4.85
N SER A 42 5.02 1.13 4.40
CA SER A 42 4.18 2.24 4.83
C SER A 42 2.74 1.80 5.00
N VAL A 43 1.97 2.64 5.62
CA VAL A 43 0.51 2.53 5.71
C VAL A 43 -0.06 3.94 5.65
N GLU A 44 -1.01 4.10 4.75
CA GLU A 44 -1.79 5.32 4.62
C GLU A 44 -3.22 5.13 5.13
N ALA A 45 -3.80 6.21 5.57
CA ALA A 45 -5.22 6.25 5.89
C ALA A 45 -5.89 7.21 4.92
N GLU A 46 -6.79 6.69 4.12
CA GLU A 46 -7.33 7.40 3.01
C GLU A 46 -8.85 7.38 2.96
N GLY A 47 -9.38 8.19 2.10
CA GLY A 47 -10.80 8.20 1.80
C GLY A 47 -11.08 8.84 0.46
N ASN A 48 -12.02 8.26 -0.26
CA ASN A 48 -12.38 8.72 -1.58
C ASN A 48 -13.65 9.60 -1.59
N ASN A 49 -13.96 10.13 -2.76
CA ASN A 49 -15.12 11.00 -2.97
C ASN A 49 -16.49 10.27 -2.87
N LYS A 50 -16.48 8.95 -2.75
CA LYS A 50 -17.66 8.10 -2.48
C LYS A 50 -18.00 8.06 -0.98
N GLY A 51 -17.08 8.58 -0.12
CA GLY A 51 -17.21 8.58 1.34
C GLY A 51 -16.74 7.25 1.97
N GLU A 52 -15.98 6.48 1.25
CA GLU A 52 -15.31 5.30 1.74
C GLU A 52 -14.05 5.73 2.49
N PHE A 53 -13.69 4.99 3.52
CA PHE A 53 -12.46 5.13 4.28
C PHE A 53 -11.77 3.77 4.30
N PHE A 54 -10.50 3.74 4.00
CA PHE A 54 -9.69 2.52 3.95
C PHE A 54 -8.27 2.80 4.46
N TYR A 55 -7.52 1.73 4.62
CA TYR A 55 -6.08 1.77 4.77
C TYR A 55 -5.45 1.20 3.53
N GLU A 56 -4.44 1.87 3.04
CA GLU A 56 -3.52 1.38 2.04
C GLU A 56 -2.24 0.87 2.71
N PHE A 57 -1.67 -0.18 2.15
CA PHE A 57 -0.51 -0.87 2.71
C PHE A 57 0.50 -1.15 1.62
N ASP A 58 1.69 -0.56 1.72
CA ASP A 58 2.82 -0.90 0.87
C ASP A 58 3.56 -2.09 1.40
N VAL A 59 3.66 -3.11 0.59
CA VAL A 59 4.29 -4.37 0.97
C VAL A 59 5.41 -4.74 0.03
N PHE A 60 6.65 -4.69 0.52
CA PHE A 60 7.79 -5.19 -0.22
C PHE A 60 7.92 -6.70 -0.11
N MET A 61 7.62 -7.38 -1.21
CA MET A 61 7.72 -8.84 -1.34
C MET A 61 9.11 -9.23 -1.89
N LYS A 62 10.02 -9.59 -0.98
CA LYS A 62 11.39 -9.95 -1.34
C LYS A 62 11.49 -11.36 -1.91
N ASP A 63 11.89 -11.49 -3.17
CA ASP A 63 12.35 -12.76 -3.71
C ASP A 63 13.82 -13.02 -3.31
N ARG A 64 14.02 -14.02 -2.43
CA ARG A 64 15.36 -14.39 -1.95
C ARG A 64 16.20 -15.15 -2.99
N SER A 65 15.57 -15.70 -4.01
CA SER A 65 16.24 -16.44 -5.08
C SER A 65 16.74 -15.52 -6.19
N ASN A 66 16.01 -14.44 -6.47
CA ASN A 66 16.32 -13.46 -7.48
C ASN A 66 15.73 -12.10 -7.11
N SER A 67 16.57 -11.19 -6.64
CA SER A 67 16.13 -9.85 -6.22
C SER A 67 15.40 -9.05 -7.32
N LYS A 68 15.61 -9.41 -8.60
CA LYS A 68 14.89 -8.78 -9.72
C LYS A 68 13.41 -9.17 -9.79
N ASN A 69 13.02 -10.22 -9.09
CA ASN A 69 11.62 -10.65 -8.97
C ASN A 69 10.97 -10.13 -7.68
N SER A 70 11.68 -9.35 -6.88
CA SER A 70 11.07 -8.66 -5.76
C SER A 70 10.05 -7.65 -6.30
N LYS A 71 8.94 -7.50 -5.58
CA LYS A 71 7.81 -6.67 -5.96
C LYS A 71 7.41 -5.80 -4.80
N GLU A 72 6.89 -4.67 -5.11
CA GLU A 72 6.17 -3.81 -4.20
C GLU A 72 4.69 -3.86 -4.58
N MET A 73 3.85 -3.96 -3.58
CA MET A 73 2.41 -4.08 -3.75
C MET A 73 1.75 -3.03 -2.87
N GLU A 74 0.94 -2.21 -3.45
CA GLU A 74 -0.05 -1.40 -2.77
C GLU A 74 -1.34 -2.19 -2.61
N VAL A 75 -1.91 -2.13 -1.42
CA VAL A 75 -3.09 -2.95 -1.10
C VAL A 75 -4.05 -2.20 -0.20
N GLU A 76 -5.20 -1.86 -0.75
CA GLU A 76 -6.28 -1.26 0.01
C GLU A 76 -7.05 -2.28 0.85
N CYS A 77 -7.46 -1.86 2.04
CA CYS A 77 -8.29 -2.65 2.93
C CYS A 77 -9.35 -1.83 3.66
N ASN A 78 -10.60 -2.27 3.58
CA ASN A 78 -11.68 -1.68 4.36
C ASN A 78 -11.60 -2.12 5.83
N PRO A 79 -11.37 -1.21 6.79
CA PRO A 79 -11.20 -1.58 8.19
C PRO A 79 -12.46 -2.08 8.90
N LYS A 80 -13.65 -1.85 8.32
CA LYS A 80 -14.92 -2.31 8.91
C LYS A 80 -15.22 -3.75 8.54
N THR A 81 -14.94 -4.14 7.28
CA THR A 81 -15.24 -5.48 6.76
C THR A 81 -14.00 -6.36 6.73
N VAL A 82 -12.81 -5.76 6.81
CA VAL A 82 -11.51 -6.41 6.62
C VAL A 82 -11.44 -7.09 5.24
N GLU A 83 -12.04 -6.45 4.24
CA GLU A 83 -11.96 -6.89 2.84
C GLU A 83 -10.88 -6.08 2.13
N LEU A 84 -10.08 -6.78 1.36
CA LEU A 84 -9.14 -6.14 0.43
C LEU A 84 -9.97 -5.59 -0.74
N MET A 85 -9.78 -4.31 -1.02
CA MET A 85 -10.57 -3.58 -2.02
C MET A 85 -9.85 -3.56 -3.36
N ASP A 86 -8.63 -3.06 -3.35
CA ASP A 86 -7.76 -3.03 -4.52
C ASP A 86 -6.37 -3.57 -4.20
N ALA A 87 -5.60 -3.87 -5.23
CA ALA A 87 -4.20 -4.27 -5.11
C ALA A 87 -3.47 -4.13 -6.43
N GLU A 88 -2.43 -3.36 -6.45
CA GLU A 88 -1.61 -3.13 -7.62
C GLU A 88 -0.13 -3.45 -7.37
N GLU A 89 0.61 -3.62 -8.44
CA GLU A 89 2.05 -3.82 -8.40
C GLU A 89 2.72 -2.49 -8.73
N GLU A 90 3.35 -1.88 -7.76
CA GLU A 90 4.18 -0.72 -7.99
C GLU A 90 5.38 -1.07 -8.87
N VAL A 91 5.67 -0.24 -9.83
CA VAL A 91 6.73 -0.47 -10.80
C VAL A 91 7.49 0.82 -11.11
N ASN A 92 8.74 0.70 -11.49
CA ASN A 92 9.47 1.85 -11.97
C ASN A 92 8.96 2.26 -13.37
N ILE A 93 8.93 3.58 -13.67
CA ILE A 93 8.58 4.09 -15.00
C ILE A 93 9.39 3.46 -16.14
N THR A 94 10.53 2.88 -15.82
CA THR A 94 11.38 2.17 -16.79
C THR A 94 11.01 0.70 -16.97
N ASP A 95 10.03 0.19 -16.23
CA ASP A 95 9.54 -1.18 -16.38
C ASP A 95 9.04 -1.42 -17.80
N GLU A 96 9.49 -2.51 -18.43
CA GLU A 96 9.19 -2.80 -19.83
C GLU A 96 7.70 -3.15 -20.04
N ARG A 97 7.04 -3.69 -19.02
CA ARG A 97 5.59 -3.96 -19.05
C ARG A 97 4.83 -2.64 -19.07
N PHE A 98 5.15 -1.74 -18.14
CA PHE A 98 4.55 -0.42 -18.04
C PHE A 98 4.71 0.37 -19.35
N LYS A 99 5.94 0.47 -19.87
CA LYS A 99 6.23 1.15 -21.14
C LYS A 99 5.46 0.57 -22.32
N LYS A 100 5.34 -0.75 -22.38
CA LYS A 100 4.64 -1.44 -23.48
C LYS A 100 3.14 -1.19 -23.43
N LEU A 101 2.58 -1.16 -22.23
CA LEU A 101 1.14 -1.00 -21.99
C LEU A 101 0.70 0.45 -22.13
N SER A 102 1.46 1.40 -21.60
CA SER A 102 1.13 2.83 -21.62
C SER A 102 0.97 3.37 -23.04
N LYS A 103 -0.06 4.18 -23.23
CA LYS A 103 -0.36 4.88 -24.49
C LYS A 103 -0.28 6.40 -24.35
N ILE A 104 -0.36 6.89 -23.11
CA ILE A 104 -0.08 8.29 -22.80
C ILE A 104 1.29 8.40 -22.12
N SER A 105 1.94 9.53 -22.27
CA SER A 105 3.21 9.79 -21.59
C SER A 105 2.98 10.35 -20.19
N ARG A 106 3.99 10.22 -19.31
CA ARG A 106 3.99 10.87 -17.99
C ARG A 106 3.59 12.35 -18.06
N ASN A 107 4.17 13.10 -18.99
CA ASN A 107 3.84 14.53 -19.13
C ASN A 107 2.37 14.80 -19.52
N GLN A 108 1.72 13.86 -20.19
CA GLN A 108 0.29 13.96 -20.47
C GLN A 108 -0.53 13.63 -19.22
N ALA A 109 -0.14 12.59 -18.48
CA ALA A 109 -0.76 12.23 -17.21
C ALA A 109 -0.63 13.36 -16.17
N GLU A 110 0.57 13.94 -15.98
CA GLU A 110 0.79 15.10 -15.09
C GLU A 110 -0.08 16.31 -15.44
N LYS A 111 -0.31 16.55 -16.75
CA LYS A 111 -1.21 17.63 -17.18
C LYS A 111 -2.67 17.33 -16.83
N ILE A 112 -3.07 16.08 -16.93
CA ILE A 112 -4.42 15.66 -16.55
C ILE A 112 -4.58 15.80 -15.03
N ALA A 113 -3.63 15.31 -14.25
CA ALA A 113 -3.62 15.44 -12.79
C ALA A 113 -3.72 16.90 -12.35
N SER A 114 -2.81 17.77 -12.82
CA SER A 114 -2.79 19.20 -12.52
C SER A 114 -4.02 19.97 -13.03
N GLY A 115 -4.69 19.47 -14.04
CA GLY A 115 -5.97 20.01 -14.55
C GLY A 115 -7.17 19.63 -13.67
N ASN A 116 -7.05 18.57 -12.90
CA ASN A 116 -8.09 18.04 -12.03
C ASN A 116 -7.98 18.47 -10.58
N ILE A 117 -6.76 18.63 -10.07
CA ILE A 117 -6.48 18.96 -8.68
C ILE A 117 -5.57 20.18 -8.62
N ALA A 118 -5.96 21.17 -7.83
CA ALA A 118 -5.17 22.39 -7.64
C ALA A 118 -4.10 22.15 -6.56
N GLY A 119 -2.83 22.19 -6.95
CA GLY A 119 -1.72 21.97 -6.02
C GLY A 119 -0.40 21.83 -6.73
N LYS A 120 0.54 21.25 -6.04
CA LYS A 120 1.87 20.87 -6.56
C LYS A 120 1.98 19.35 -6.48
N ILE A 121 2.32 18.69 -7.56
CA ILE A 121 2.70 17.28 -7.54
C ILE A 121 3.94 17.14 -6.66
N VAL A 122 3.84 16.37 -5.61
CA VAL A 122 4.90 16.12 -4.62
C VAL A 122 5.49 14.75 -4.81
N ASP A 123 4.69 13.75 -5.17
CA ASP A 123 5.20 12.44 -5.56
C ASP A 123 4.60 11.88 -6.85
N ARG A 124 5.13 10.78 -7.34
CA ARG A 124 4.84 10.17 -8.65
C ARG A 124 5.12 8.69 -8.61
N GLU A 125 4.08 7.90 -8.68
CA GLU A 125 4.14 6.47 -8.71
C GLU A 125 3.61 5.91 -10.02
N TYR A 126 3.88 4.66 -10.25
CA TYR A 126 3.52 3.97 -11.49
C TYR A 126 3.17 2.54 -11.13
N ALA A 127 1.97 2.13 -11.45
CA ALA A 127 1.53 0.81 -11.09
C ALA A 127 1.02 -0.02 -12.28
N ILE A 128 0.87 -1.30 -12.03
CA ILE A 128 0.16 -2.22 -12.91
C ILE A 128 -1.00 -2.83 -12.11
N GLU A 129 -2.17 -2.24 -12.29
CA GLU A 129 -3.43 -2.67 -11.73
C GLU A 129 -4.20 -3.50 -12.75
N ASP A 130 -4.62 -4.71 -12.41
CA ASP A 130 -5.34 -5.65 -13.31
C ASP A 130 -4.73 -5.80 -14.71
N GLY A 131 -3.39 -5.69 -14.81
CA GLY A 131 -2.65 -5.77 -16.06
C GLY A 131 -2.70 -4.51 -16.91
N LYS A 132 -3.13 -3.38 -16.38
CA LYS A 132 -3.13 -2.06 -17.02
C LYS A 132 -2.12 -1.14 -16.32
N PRO A 133 -1.52 -0.19 -17.06
CA PRO A 133 -0.64 0.80 -16.47
C PRO A 133 -1.45 1.92 -15.84
N VAL A 134 -1.12 2.28 -14.63
CA VAL A 134 -1.69 3.41 -13.88
C VAL A 134 -0.58 4.42 -13.60
N TYR A 135 -0.90 5.70 -13.67
CA TYR A 135 -0.08 6.81 -13.20
C TYR A 135 -0.73 7.36 -11.95
N GLU A 136 -0.02 7.42 -10.88
CA GLU A 136 -0.43 7.98 -9.61
C GLU A 136 0.34 9.25 -9.31
N PHE A 137 -0.33 10.21 -8.73
CA PHE A 137 0.25 11.50 -8.41
C PHE A 137 -0.30 12.05 -7.11
N ASP A 138 0.58 12.26 -6.15
CA ASP A 138 0.26 13.02 -4.97
C ASP A 138 0.34 14.49 -5.23
N ILE A 139 -0.74 15.18 -4.90
CA ILE A 139 -0.87 16.60 -5.11
C ILE A 139 -1.13 17.32 -3.79
N TYR A 140 -0.10 17.98 -3.28
CA TYR A 140 -0.22 18.82 -2.11
C TYR A 140 -0.86 20.16 -2.42
N ASN A 141 -1.97 20.45 -1.76
CA ASN A 141 -2.64 21.74 -1.85
C ASN A 141 -2.21 22.66 -0.69
N GLY A 142 -1.34 23.61 -0.98
CA GLY A 142 -0.78 24.53 0.01
C GLY A 142 -1.82 25.45 0.71
N LYS A 143 -3.05 25.58 0.18
CA LYS A 143 -4.13 26.36 0.80
C LYS A 143 -4.90 25.52 1.82
N THR A 144 -5.28 24.30 1.47
CA THR A 144 -6.03 23.40 2.33
C THR A 144 -5.13 22.61 3.28
N LYS A 145 -3.82 22.56 3.00
CA LYS A 145 -2.83 21.75 3.71
C LYS A 145 -3.16 20.24 3.66
N LYS A 146 -3.72 19.81 2.55
CA LYS A 146 -4.08 18.43 2.30
C LYS A 146 -3.34 17.89 1.09
N GLU A 147 -3.08 16.63 1.12
CA GLU A 147 -2.61 15.82 0.03
C GLU A 147 -3.78 15.08 -0.59
N ILE A 148 -3.72 14.92 -1.89
CA ILE A 148 -4.76 14.24 -2.67
C ILE A 148 -4.03 13.44 -3.72
N GLU A 149 -4.22 12.16 -3.67
CA GLU A 149 -3.79 11.27 -4.73
C GLU A 149 -4.76 11.28 -5.90
N ILE A 150 -4.25 11.09 -7.09
CA ILE A 150 -5.02 10.96 -8.32
C ILE A 150 -4.43 9.91 -9.22
N GLU A 151 -5.23 8.90 -9.49
CA GLU A 151 -4.91 7.84 -10.44
C GLU A 151 -5.38 8.16 -11.85
N ILE A 152 -4.55 7.80 -12.83
CA ILE A 152 -4.82 8.03 -14.25
C ILE A 152 -4.50 6.78 -15.07
N ASP A 153 -5.52 6.26 -15.72
CA ASP A 153 -5.37 5.15 -16.68
C ASP A 153 -4.33 5.49 -17.77
N GLY A 154 -3.23 4.77 -17.77
CA GLY A 154 -2.11 5.00 -18.67
C GLY A 154 -2.39 4.68 -20.14
N ILE A 155 -3.54 4.08 -20.45
CA ILE A 155 -3.99 3.78 -21.81
C ILE A 155 -4.85 4.91 -22.36
N THR A 156 -5.84 5.34 -21.57
CA THR A 156 -6.89 6.26 -22.03
C THR A 156 -6.72 7.69 -21.52
N GLY A 157 -5.97 7.90 -20.47
CA GLY A 157 -5.85 9.19 -19.77
C GLY A 157 -7.10 9.55 -18.95
N LYS A 158 -7.95 8.60 -18.64
CA LYS A 158 -9.09 8.85 -17.75
C LYS A 158 -8.61 8.87 -16.31
N VAL A 159 -9.17 9.77 -15.51
CA VAL A 159 -9.05 9.70 -14.06
C VAL A 159 -9.85 8.49 -13.58
N LEU A 160 -9.18 7.60 -12.86
CA LEU A 160 -9.76 6.40 -12.26
C LEU A 160 -10.34 6.73 -10.89
N GLU A 161 -9.48 7.21 -9.99
CA GLU A 161 -9.88 7.54 -8.61
C GLU A 161 -9.24 8.89 -8.18
N LYS A 162 -9.70 9.40 -7.06
CA LYS A 162 -9.13 10.52 -6.30
C LYS A 162 -9.34 10.24 -4.83
N GLU A 163 -8.24 10.26 -4.12
CA GLU A 163 -8.20 9.88 -2.72
C GLU A 163 -7.65 11.01 -1.87
N PHE A 164 -8.07 11.05 -0.63
CA PHE A 164 -7.70 12.11 0.31
C PHE A 164 -6.89 11.44 1.40
N GLU A 165 -5.62 11.72 1.43
CA GLU A 165 -4.76 11.28 2.50
C GLU A 165 -5.12 12.00 3.82
N TYR A 166 -5.27 11.23 4.88
CA TYR A 166 -5.45 11.72 6.25
C TYR A 166 -4.15 11.68 7.04
N PHE A 167 -3.38 10.64 6.87
CA PHE A 167 -2.02 10.48 7.41
C PHE A 167 -1.32 9.30 6.76
N GLU A 168 -0.01 9.39 6.72
CA GLU A 168 0.91 8.33 6.35
C GLU A 168 1.84 7.98 7.51
N VAL A 169 2.21 6.71 7.61
CA VAL A 169 3.23 6.20 8.56
C VAL A 169 4.08 5.16 7.86
N GLY A 170 5.32 5.49 7.60
CA GLY A 170 6.23 4.57 6.95
C GLY A 170 7.44 5.24 6.34
N VAL A 171 7.91 4.65 5.26
CA VAL A 171 8.98 5.16 4.40
C VAL A 171 8.51 5.04 2.97
N ASP A 172 8.48 6.15 2.26
CA ASP A 172 8.26 6.16 0.82
C ASP A 172 9.40 5.41 0.13
N SER A 173 9.08 4.65 -0.88
CA SER A 173 10.05 3.82 -1.62
C SER A 173 10.80 4.58 -2.72
#